data_18be3fb697e153b1139dad1761bbe916
#
_entry.id   18be3fb697e153b1139dad1761bbe916
#
_cell.length_a   1.000
_cell.length_b   1.000
_cell.length_c   1.000
_cell.angle_alpha   90.00
_cell.angle_beta   90.00
_cell.angle_gamma   90.00
#
_symmetry.space_group_name_H-M   'P 1'
#
loop_
_entity.id
_entity.type
_entity.pdbx_description
1 polymer ?
#
loop_
_entity_poly.entity_id
_entity_poly.type
_entity_poly.pdbx_seq_one_letter_code
_entity_poly.pdbx_strand_id
1 'polypeptide(L)'
;EVVALGRTPHATGLVRDAEIISAALIKVDASYLAQRSFVQLSGGEKQRVQLARVLAQIWEYCEYEGQGNSKTDAILLLDEPSAAFDLAHQLMLIDIVQQISARGVTVVMVMHDLNLAAKCADQMVFMNCGESTAVGPVEALLTPELIKKVFSVDAEVITHPLQGTPMVVV
;
A
#
# COMPACT_ATOMS: atom_id res chain seq x y z
N GLU A 1 13.36 -4.14 16.56
CA GLU A 1 12.25 -4.46 17.51
C GLU A 1 10.87 -4.25 16.87
N VAL A 2 10.50 -3.03 16.33
CA VAL A 2 9.15 -2.77 15.79
C VAL A 2 8.80 -3.73 14.64
N VAL A 3 9.69 -3.94 13.67
CA VAL A 3 9.46 -4.86 12.55
C VAL A 3 9.28 -6.31 13.03
N ALA A 4 10.01 -6.71 14.09
CA ALA A 4 9.88 -8.02 14.70
C ALA A 4 8.49 -8.33 15.25
N LEU A 5 7.70 -7.32 15.62
CA LEU A 5 6.30 -7.51 16.02
C LEU A 5 5.44 -8.12 14.89
N GLY A 6 5.81 -7.90 13.63
CA GLY A 6 5.18 -8.55 12.49
C GLY A 6 5.37 -10.07 12.48
N ARG A 7 6.40 -10.57 13.14
CA ARG A 7 6.68 -12.03 13.23
C ARG A 7 6.00 -12.71 14.43
N THR A 8 5.37 -11.94 15.33
CA THR A 8 4.74 -12.50 16.54
C THR A 8 3.71 -13.62 16.26
N PRO A 9 2.90 -13.56 15.18
CA PRO A 9 1.97 -14.65 14.87
C PRO A 9 2.61 -15.92 14.31
N HIS A 10 3.92 -15.88 13.98
CA HIS A 10 4.62 -16.96 13.28
C HIS A 10 5.50 -17.78 14.22
N ALA A 11 5.73 -19.05 13.89
CA ALA A 11 6.58 -19.97 14.61
C ALA A 11 7.78 -20.46 13.75
N THR A 12 8.36 -19.55 12.96
CA THR A 12 9.41 -19.88 11.97
C THR A 12 10.82 -19.94 12.55
N GLY A 13 11.00 -19.48 13.79
CA GLY A 13 12.25 -19.49 14.52
C GLY A 13 13.11 -18.23 14.29
N LEU A 14 13.97 -17.94 15.27
CA LEU A 14 14.72 -16.68 15.37
C LEU A 14 15.59 -16.37 14.15
N VAL A 15 16.21 -17.38 13.55
CA VAL A 15 17.09 -17.19 12.38
C VAL A 15 16.29 -16.74 11.17
N ARG A 16 15.20 -17.47 10.87
CA ARG A 16 14.33 -17.15 9.74
C ARG A 16 13.63 -15.80 9.93
N ASP A 17 13.17 -15.51 11.13
CA ASP A 17 12.55 -14.22 11.44
C ASP A 17 13.53 -13.06 11.26
N ALA A 18 14.81 -13.23 11.63
CA ALA A 18 15.83 -12.21 11.42
C ALA A 18 16.09 -11.93 9.93
N GLU A 19 16.12 -12.99 9.10
CA GLU A 19 16.23 -12.87 7.64
C GLU A 19 15.06 -12.09 7.05
N ILE A 20 13.83 -12.45 7.43
CA ILE A 20 12.60 -11.79 6.97
C ILE A 20 12.57 -10.32 7.37
N ILE A 21 12.91 -10.01 8.63
CA ILE A 21 12.97 -8.63 9.12
C ILE A 21 13.98 -7.81 8.31
N SER A 22 15.15 -8.36 8.03
CA SER A 22 16.18 -7.71 7.23
C SER A 22 15.69 -7.46 5.80
N ALA A 23 15.10 -8.45 5.17
CA ALA A 23 14.55 -8.36 3.81
C ALA A 23 13.39 -7.36 3.72
N ALA A 24 12.50 -7.33 4.70
CA ALA A 24 11.41 -6.37 4.77
C ALA A 24 11.92 -4.93 4.89
N LEU A 25 12.96 -4.70 5.70
CA LEU A 25 13.60 -3.38 5.83
C LEU A 25 14.28 -2.95 4.51
N ILE A 26 14.94 -3.87 3.82
CA ILE A 26 15.54 -3.59 2.50
C ILE A 26 14.45 -3.18 1.50
N LYS A 27 13.34 -3.92 1.48
CA LYS A 27 12.25 -3.69 0.53
C LYS A 27 11.61 -2.31 0.64
N VAL A 28 11.65 -1.69 1.81
CA VAL A 28 11.09 -0.34 2.07
C VAL A 28 12.17 0.74 2.20
N ASP A 29 13.40 0.49 1.77
CA ASP A 29 14.54 1.40 1.89
C ASP A 29 14.73 1.92 3.33
N ALA A 30 14.71 1.03 4.31
CA ALA A 30 14.81 1.36 5.73
C ALA A 30 15.90 0.57 6.47
N SER A 31 16.82 -0.11 5.76
CA SER A 31 17.88 -0.93 6.38
C SER A 31 18.78 -0.12 7.31
N TYR A 32 19.07 1.14 6.96
CA TYR A 32 19.89 2.04 7.76
C TYR A 32 19.25 2.44 9.09
N LEU A 33 17.96 2.17 9.28
CA LEU A 33 17.20 2.43 10.49
C LEU A 33 17.22 1.27 11.48
N ALA A 34 17.75 0.12 11.11
CA ALA A 34 17.66 -1.13 11.88
C ALA A 34 18.13 -1.00 13.34
N GLN A 35 19.13 -0.12 13.60
CA GLN A 35 19.69 0.12 14.93
C GLN A 35 19.21 1.44 15.57
N ARG A 36 18.32 2.18 14.89
CA ARG A 36 17.81 3.45 15.43
C ARG A 36 16.60 3.23 16.32
N SER A 37 16.46 4.08 17.34
CA SER A 37 15.26 4.10 18.16
C SER A 37 14.08 4.61 17.36
N PHE A 38 12.99 3.86 17.33
CA PHE A 38 11.76 4.20 16.58
C PHE A 38 11.20 5.58 16.97
N VAL A 39 11.33 5.96 18.24
CA VAL A 39 10.82 7.26 18.75
C VAL A 39 11.52 8.44 18.08
N GLN A 40 12.80 8.28 17.72
CA GLN A 40 13.65 9.33 17.12
C GLN A 40 13.49 9.43 15.59
N LEU A 41 12.73 8.55 14.97
CA LEU A 41 12.52 8.53 13.52
C LEU A 41 11.59 9.67 13.09
N SER A 42 11.83 10.22 11.90
CA SER A 42 10.91 11.12 11.22
C SER A 42 9.58 10.43 10.87
N GLY A 43 8.55 11.19 10.49
CA GLY A 43 7.26 10.63 10.09
C GLY A 43 7.36 9.61 8.97
N GLY A 44 8.08 9.95 7.88
CA GLY A 44 8.28 9.04 6.75
C GLY A 44 9.11 7.80 7.10
N GLU A 45 10.15 7.95 7.93
CA GLU A 45 10.94 6.80 8.43
C GLU A 45 10.08 5.86 9.28
N LYS A 46 9.24 6.42 10.17
CA LYS A 46 8.28 5.62 10.96
C LYS A 46 7.30 4.87 10.07
N GLN A 47 6.77 5.54 9.06
CA GLN A 47 5.83 4.93 8.12
C GLN A 47 6.47 3.77 7.35
N ARG A 48 7.72 3.93 6.87
CA ARG A 48 8.47 2.84 6.21
C ARG A 48 8.74 1.65 7.14
N VAL A 49 9.11 1.91 8.40
CA VAL A 49 9.30 0.86 9.41
C VAL A 49 7.98 0.14 9.71
N GLN A 50 6.84 0.85 9.76
CA GLN A 50 5.52 0.22 9.91
C GLN A 50 5.16 -0.61 8.68
N LEU A 51 5.43 -0.12 7.47
CA LEU A 51 5.24 -0.91 6.25
C LEU A 51 6.11 -2.18 6.27
N ALA A 52 7.39 -2.07 6.66
CA ALA A 52 8.26 -3.24 6.83
C ALA A 52 7.69 -4.26 7.83
N ARG A 53 7.11 -3.79 8.95
CA ARG A 53 6.45 -4.66 9.93
C ARG A 53 5.30 -5.45 9.32
N VAL A 54 4.45 -4.79 8.55
CA VAL A 54 3.29 -5.44 7.91
C VAL A 54 3.76 -6.41 6.83
N LEU A 55 4.79 -6.04 6.03
CA LEU A 55 5.39 -6.94 5.05
C LEU A 55 6.00 -8.18 5.71
N ALA A 56 6.69 -8.01 6.83
CA ALA A 56 7.23 -9.13 7.59
C ALA A 56 6.13 -10.08 8.07
N GLN A 57 4.94 -9.58 8.38
CA GLN A 57 3.81 -10.39 8.80
C GLN A 57 3.24 -11.28 7.69
N ILE A 58 3.27 -10.80 6.44
CA ILE A 58 2.73 -11.53 5.28
C ILE A 58 3.84 -12.10 4.38
N TRP A 59 5.07 -12.16 4.88
CA TRP A 59 6.27 -12.44 4.07
C TRP A 59 6.18 -13.76 3.32
N GLU A 60 5.66 -14.79 3.93
CA GLU A 60 5.49 -16.12 3.33
C GLU A 60 4.63 -16.08 2.06
N TYR A 61 3.62 -15.22 2.03
CA TYR A 61 2.79 -15.00 0.83
C TYR A 61 3.51 -14.16 -0.24
N CYS A 62 4.56 -13.44 0.16
CA CYS A 62 5.36 -12.61 -0.74
C CYS A 62 6.53 -13.38 -1.37
N GLU A 63 7.03 -14.46 -0.77
CA GLU A 63 8.20 -15.23 -1.23
C GLU A 63 7.88 -16.37 -2.19
N TYR A 64 6.66 -16.89 -2.21
CA TYR A 64 6.33 -18.05 -3.03
C TYR A 64 6.46 -17.73 -4.53
N GLU A 65 7.65 -18.01 -5.07
CA GLU A 65 7.94 -18.07 -6.50
C GLU A 65 7.56 -19.45 -7.03
N GLY A 66 6.32 -19.78 -7.11
CA GLY A 66 6.04 -21.09 -7.66
C GLY A 66 4.61 -21.51 -7.54
N GLN A 67 3.98 -21.48 -8.63
CA GLN A 67 2.68 -21.92 -9.08
C GLN A 67 1.70 -20.75 -9.21
N GLY A 68 1.63 -20.26 -10.44
CA GLY A 68 0.65 -19.28 -10.86
C GLY A 68 -0.76 -19.64 -10.42
N ASN A 69 -1.55 -18.64 -10.07
CA ASN A 69 -2.97 -18.70 -9.76
C ASN A 69 -3.42 -19.40 -8.47
N SER A 70 -2.59 -19.66 -7.49
CA SER A 70 -3.10 -19.93 -6.15
C SER A 70 -3.63 -18.64 -5.54
N LYS A 71 -4.94 -18.40 -5.66
CA LYS A 71 -5.61 -17.39 -4.82
C LYS A 71 -5.29 -17.73 -3.38
N THR A 72 -4.56 -16.85 -2.71
CA THR A 72 -4.37 -16.96 -1.27
C THR A 72 -5.58 -16.29 -0.61
N ASP A 73 -6.01 -16.78 0.54
CA ASP A 73 -7.03 -16.08 1.34
C ASP A 73 -6.42 -14.94 2.17
N ALA A 74 -5.17 -14.54 1.87
CA ALA A 74 -4.49 -13.48 2.58
C ALA A 74 -4.99 -12.10 2.14
N ILE A 75 -5.28 -11.26 3.12
CA ILE A 75 -5.72 -9.88 2.93
C ILE A 75 -4.73 -8.95 3.65
N LEU A 76 -4.21 -7.98 2.93
CA LEU A 76 -3.38 -6.89 3.46
C LEU A 76 -4.23 -5.63 3.61
N LEU A 77 -4.34 -5.13 4.84
CA LEU A 77 -5.06 -3.89 5.14
C LEU A 77 -4.05 -2.78 5.44
N LEU A 78 -4.12 -1.67 4.73
CA LEU A 78 -3.26 -0.51 4.91
C LEU A 78 -4.12 0.76 5.08
N ASP A 79 -3.91 1.48 6.18
CA ASP A 79 -4.57 2.73 6.46
C ASP A 79 -3.59 3.89 6.22
N GLU A 80 -3.90 4.73 5.24
CA GLU A 80 -3.10 5.88 4.79
C GLU A 80 -1.58 5.61 4.68
N PRO A 81 -1.15 4.54 3.99
CA PRO A 81 0.24 4.11 4.02
C PRO A 81 1.21 5.11 3.36
N SER A 82 0.72 6.07 2.59
CA SER A 82 1.51 7.07 1.86
C SER A 82 1.54 8.45 2.51
N ALA A 83 0.84 8.70 3.63
CA ALA A 83 0.59 10.03 4.18
C ALA A 83 1.86 10.85 4.49
N ALA A 84 2.96 10.18 4.87
CA ALA A 84 4.23 10.83 5.20
C ALA A 84 5.35 10.54 4.17
N PHE A 85 5.01 10.01 3.00
CA PHE A 85 5.98 9.65 1.97
C PHE A 85 6.22 10.80 0.98
N ASP A 86 7.49 10.99 0.61
CA ASP A 86 7.84 11.74 -0.57
C ASP A 86 7.50 10.95 -1.85
N LEU A 87 7.64 11.59 -3.00
CA LEU A 87 7.29 11.01 -4.28
C LEU A 87 7.99 9.67 -4.55
N ALA A 88 9.26 9.54 -4.18
CA ALA A 88 10.03 8.31 -4.41
C ALA A 88 9.47 7.15 -3.58
N HIS A 89 9.16 7.40 -2.31
CA HIS A 89 8.59 6.39 -1.42
C HIS A 89 7.12 6.09 -1.74
N GLN A 90 6.36 7.04 -2.31
CA GLN A 90 5.02 6.76 -2.84
C GLN A 90 5.08 5.78 -4.02
N LEU A 91 6.00 5.97 -4.95
CA LEU A 91 6.21 5.05 -6.07
C LEU A 91 6.67 3.67 -5.59
N MET A 92 7.60 3.63 -4.63
CA MET A 92 8.02 2.37 -3.98
C MET A 92 6.82 1.62 -3.36
N LEU A 93 5.91 2.33 -2.68
CA LEU A 93 4.70 1.72 -2.11
C LEU A 93 3.83 1.09 -3.21
N ILE A 94 3.60 1.80 -4.32
CA ILE A 94 2.82 1.29 -5.46
C ILE A 94 3.46 0.01 -5.99
N ASP A 95 4.77 0.02 -6.24
CA ASP A 95 5.50 -1.16 -6.73
C ASP A 95 5.36 -2.35 -5.79
N ILE A 96 5.48 -2.13 -4.49
CA ILE A 96 5.31 -3.17 -3.47
C ILE A 96 3.89 -3.74 -3.51
N VAL A 97 2.87 -2.89 -3.54
CA VAL A 97 1.46 -3.30 -3.55
C VAL A 97 1.13 -4.10 -4.80
N GLN A 98 1.58 -3.65 -5.97
CA GLN A 98 1.37 -4.36 -7.24
C GLN A 98 2.05 -5.73 -7.24
N GLN A 99 3.28 -5.83 -6.71
CA GLN A 99 3.98 -7.12 -6.58
C GLN A 99 3.26 -8.10 -5.66
N ILE A 100 2.69 -7.61 -4.55
CA ILE A 100 1.94 -8.42 -3.59
C ILE A 100 0.61 -8.88 -4.20
N SER A 101 -0.11 -7.97 -4.85
CA SER A 101 -1.38 -8.28 -5.54
C SER A 101 -1.17 -9.30 -6.65
N ALA A 102 -0.11 -9.16 -7.46
CA ALA A 102 0.25 -10.12 -8.50
C ALA A 102 0.52 -11.54 -7.98
N ARG A 103 0.81 -11.70 -6.69
CA ARG A 103 0.98 -12.99 -6.01
C ARG A 103 -0.31 -13.53 -5.38
N GLY A 104 -1.44 -12.87 -5.63
CA GLY A 104 -2.77 -13.31 -5.22
C GLY A 104 -3.21 -12.80 -3.84
N VAL A 105 -2.42 -11.97 -3.15
CA VAL A 105 -2.85 -11.32 -1.91
C VAL A 105 -3.83 -10.19 -2.24
N THR A 106 -4.98 -10.17 -1.60
CA THR A 106 -5.91 -9.05 -1.71
C THR A 106 -5.40 -7.87 -0.90
N VAL A 107 -5.21 -6.72 -1.54
CA VAL A 107 -4.78 -5.50 -0.84
C VAL A 107 -5.93 -4.52 -0.76
N VAL A 108 -6.21 -4.04 0.45
CA VAL A 108 -7.20 -2.99 0.72
C VAL A 108 -6.47 -1.81 1.35
N MET A 109 -6.56 -0.64 0.72
CA MET A 109 -5.91 0.59 1.20
C MET A 109 -6.91 1.72 1.37
N VAL A 110 -6.81 2.43 2.48
CA VAL A 110 -7.43 3.75 2.63
C VAL A 110 -6.45 4.80 2.13
N MET A 111 -6.89 5.65 1.21
CA MET A 111 -6.04 6.67 0.58
C MET A 111 -6.80 7.99 0.41
N HIS A 112 -6.08 9.11 0.54
CA HIS A 112 -6.62 10.44 0.26
C HIS A 112 -6.23 10.96 -1.13
N ASP A 113 -5.13 10.48 -1.69
CA ASP A 113 -4.66 10.86 -3.01
C ASP A 113 -5.32 10.00 -4.09
N LEU A 114 -6.28 10.59 -4.81
CA LEU A 114 -7.00 9.93 -5.88
C LEU A 114 -6.09 9.53 -7.05
N ASN A 115 -5.09 10.37 -7.35
CA ASN A 115 -4.16 10.09 -8.44
C ASN A 115 -3.19 8.96 -8.09
N LEU A 116 -2.77 8.87 -6.83
CA LEU A 116 -1.95 7.76 -6.36
C LEU A 116 -2.77 6.45 -6.33
N ALA A 117 -4.02 6.52 -5.86
CA ALA A 117 -4.93 5.38 -5.87
C ALA A 117 -5.21 4.87 -7.29
N ALA A 118 -5.44 5.78 -8.25
CA ALA A 118 -5.67 5.44 -9.65
C ALA A 118 -4.52 4.68 -10.31
N LYS A 119 -3.29 4.80 -9.79
CA LYS A 119 -2.11 4.11 -10.33
C LYS A 119 -2.00 2.64 -9.92
N CYS A 120 -2.66 2.25 -8.84
CA CYS A 120 -2.46 0.91 -8.27
C CYS A 120 -3.74 0.14 -7.96
N ALA A 121 -4.90 0.77 -7.95
CA ALA A 121 -6.15 0.11 -7.63
C ALA A 121 -6.81 -0.51 -8.88
N ASP A 122 -7.32 -1.73 -8.74
CA ASP A 122 -8.23 -2.35 -9.72
C ASP A 122 -9.66 -1.86 -9.48
N GLN A 123 -10.00 -1.63 -8.21
CA GLN A 123 -11.31 -1.20 -7.77
C GLN A 123 -11.21 -0.09 -6.73
N MET A 124 -12.13 0.83 -6.75
CA MET A 124 -12.27 1.88 -5.74
C MET A 124 -13.59 1.78 -5.00
N VAL A 125 -13.57 2.22 -3.76
CA VAL A 125 -14.76 2.45 -2.93
C VAL A 125 -14.72 3.90 -2.47
N PHE A 126 -15.68 4.70 -2.89
CA PHE A 126 -15.88 6.05 -2.36
C PHE A 126 -16.78 6.00 -1.14
N MET A 127 -16.31 6.59 -0.04
CA MET A 127 -17.03 6.67 1.21
C MET A 127 -17.35 8.13 1.55
N ASN A 128 -18.56 8.39 2.03
CA ASN A 128 -18.96 9.69 2.53
C ASN A 128 -19.88 9.49 3.75
N CYS A 129 -19.61 10.21 4.83
CA CYS A 129 -20.40 10.15 6.08
C CYS A 129 -20.60 8.72 6.62
N GLY A 130 -19.59 7.84 6.47
CA GLY A 130 -19.66 6.45 6.95
C GLY A 130 -20.39 5.48 6.03
N GLU A 131 -20.88 5.95 4.87
CA GLU A 131 -21.57 5.12 3.88
C GLU A 131 -20.77 4.96 2.59
N SER A 132 -20.87 3.79 1.95
CA SER A 132 -20.31 3.56 0.62
C SER A 132 -21.19 4.27 -0.42
N THR A 133 -20.63 5.28 -1.06
CA THR A 133 -21.33 6.09 -2.08
C THR A 133 -21.25 5.47 -3.47
N ALA A 134 -20.11 4.85 -3.80
CA ALA A 134 -19.89 4.19 -5.08
C ALA A 134 -18.80 3.12 -4.94
N VAL A 135 -18.94 2.03 -5.71
CA VAL A 135 -17.97 0.91 -5.77
C VAL A 135 -17.81 0.51 -7.23
N GLY A 136 -16.59 0.34 -7.70
CA GLY A 136 -16.34 -0.10 -9.08
C GLY A 136 -14.88 0.08 -9.53
N PRO A 137 -14.61 -0.24 -10.81
CA PRO A 137 -13.30 -0.02 -11.39
C PRO A 137 -12.95 1.48 -11.45
N VAL A 138 -11.65 1.76 -11.41
CA VAL A 138 -11.12 3.14 -11.33
C VAL A 138 -11.67 4.03 -12.43
N GLU A 139 -11.67 3.55 -13.68
CA GLU A 139 -12.12 4.30 -14.86
C GLU A 139 -13.59 4.66 -14.82
N ALA A 140 -14.42 3.85 -14.15
CA ALA A 140 -15.85 4.10 -14.02
C ALA A 140 -16.17 5.08 -12.89
N LEU A 141 -15.32 5.17 -11.88
CA LEU A 141 -15.58 5.95 -10.68
C LEU A 141 -14.91 7.32 -10.68
N LEU A 142 -13.74 7.48 -11.31
CA LEU A 142 -13.09 8.77 -11.39
C LEU A 142 -13.77 9.65 -12.44
N THR A 143 -14.89 10.26 -12.04
CA THR A 143 -15.65 11.22 -12.87
C THR A 143 -15.80 12.56 -12.15
N PRO A 144 -15.85 13.69 -12.88
CA PRO A 144 -16.04 15.02 -12.29
C PRO A 144 -17.26 15.07 -11.36
N GLU A 145 -18.37 14.43 -11.76
CA GLU A 145 -19.63 14.43 -11.02
C GLU A 145 -19.49 13.70 -9.67
N LEU A 146 -18.83 12.53 -9.66
CA LEU A 146 -18.64 11.77 -8.42
C LEU A 146 -17.65 12.46 -7.48
N ILE A 147 -16.57 13.03 -8.03
CA ILE A 147 -15.59 13.82 -7.26
C ILE A 147 -16.29 15.02 -6.61
N LYS A 148 -17.09 15.77 -7.36
CA LYS A 148 -17.85 16.90 -6.81
C LYS A 148 -18.83 16.45 -5.72
N LYS A 149 -19.52 15.33 -5.94
CA LYS A 149 -20.48 14.77 -4.97
C LYS A 149 -19.82 14.36 -3.65
N VAL A 150 -18.65 13.73 -3.71
CA VAL A 150 -18.00 13.16 -2.52
C VAL A 150 -17.11 14.19 -1.81
N PHE A 151 -16.34 14.98 -2.58
CA PHE A 151 -15.33 15.88 -2.03
C PHE A 151 -15.73 17.35 -2.06
N SER A 152 -16.87 17.69 -2.70
CA SER A 152 -17.36 19.08 -2.87
C SER A 152 -16.36 19.98 -3.64
N VAL A 153 -15.59 19.40 -4.55
CA VAL A 153 -14.58 20.07 -5.37
C VAL A 153 -14.93 19.91 -6.84
N ASP A 154 -14.83 20.99 -7.61
CA ASP A 154 -14.88 20.94 -9.06
C ASP A 154 -13.53 20.45 -9.60
N ALA A 155 -13.54 19.40 -10.40
CA ALA A 155 -12.35 18.79 -10.96
C ALA A 155 -12.59 18.35 -12.39
N GLU A 156 -11.52 18.29 -13.18
CA GLU A 156 -11.50 17.61 -14.48
C GLU A 156 -10.81 16.25 -14.33
N VAL A 157 -11.22 15.30 -15.14
CA VAL A 157 -10.55 13.99 -15.23
C VAL A 157 -9.99 13.83 -16.62
N ILE A 158 -8.68 13.72 -16.71
CA ILE A 158 -7.96 13.55 -17.97
C ILE A 158 -7.23 12.20 -17.98
N THR A 159 -6.80 11.76 -19.15
CA THR A 159 -5.94 10.58 -19.26
C THR A 159 -4.49 10.95 -18.96
N HIS A 160 -3.84 10.24 -18.03
CA HIS A 160 -2.43 10.46 -17.71
C HIS A 160 -1.56 10.19 -18.94
N PRO A 161 -0.73 11.16 -19.40
CA PRO A 161 -0.07 11.09 -20.72
C PRO A 161 0.92 9.94 -20.87
N LEU A 162 1.47 9.42 -19.78
CA LEU A 162 2.47 8.34 -19.80
C LEU A 162 1.88 6.97 -19.41
N GLN A 163 0.87 6.94 -18.56
CA GLN A 163 0.36 5.71 -17.94
C GLN A 163 -1.00 5.28 -18.50
N GLY A 164 -1.73 6.19 -19.14
CA GLY A 164 -3.06 5.92 -19.66
C GLY A 164 -4.16 5.79 -18.59
N THR A 165 -3.83 5.92 -17.31
CA THR A 165 -4.78 5.88 -16.19
C THR A 165 -5.53 7.22 -16.06
N PRO A 166 -6.73 7.24 -15.47
CA PRO A 166 -7.42 8.49 -15.15
C PRO A 166 -6.58 9.34 -14.16
N MET A 167 -6.55 10.65 -14.40
CA MET A 167 -5.87 11.62 -13.54
C MET A 167 -6.81 12.78 -13.23
N VAL A 168 -6.99 13.05 -11.95
CA VAL A 168 -7.80 14.16 -11.44
C VAL A 168 -6.96 15.43 -11.43
N VAL A 169 -7.52 16.50 -12.01
CA VAL A 169 -6.95 17.85 -12.03
C VAL A 169 -7.93 18.80 -11.35
N VAL A 170 -7.45 19.53 -10.37
CA VAL A 170 -8.23 20.49 -9.57
C VAL A 170 -7.76 21.91 -9.83
#